data_0bdb9fc0f99634d823ee07e9a5d4c451
#
_entry.id   0bdb9fc0f99634d823ee07e9a5d4c451
#
_cell.length_a   1.000
_cell.length_b   1.000
_cell.length_c   1.000
_cell.angle_alpha   90.00
_cell.angle_beta   90.00
_cell.angle_gamma   90.00
#
_symmetry.space_group_name_H-M   'P 1'
#
loop_
_entity.id
_entity.type
_entity.pdbx_description
1 polymer ?
#
loop_
_entity_poly.entity_id
_entity_poly.type
_entity_poly.pdbx_seq_one_letter_code
_entity_poly.pdbx_strand_id
1 'polypeptide(L)'
;LHFNTAIFSDGYLYGFDGRNQGDASLACVDASTGVVIWREIPEWVEMFELNGQKLRRTMGTARGSLLAVDGHFLALGELGHLLWIDLTPDGYKEISRAWLVEARESWTLPVLSRGLLYVVQNTRGLLRGTPPRLLCYDLRT
;
A
#
# COMPACT_ATOMS: atom_id res chain seq x y z
N LEU A 1 13.39 -2.71 -6.76
CA LEU A 1 12.09 -2.04 -6.92
C LEU A 1 11.59 -2.33 -8.34
N HIS A 2 10.47 -2.99 -8.51
CA HIS A 2 10.11 -3.53 -9.83
C HIS A 2 8.98 -2.74 -10.49
N PHE A 3 8.19 -1.95 -9.98
CA PHE A 3 7.12 -1.17 -10.63
C PHE A 3 6.85 0.15 -9.92
N ASN A 4 7.64 0.52 -8.93
CA ASN A 4 7.40 1.65 -8.07
C ASN A 4 8.65 2.50 -7.89
N THR A 5 8.42 3.79 -7.67
CA THR A 5 9.47 4.73 -7.31
C THR A 5 9.69 4.66 -5.80
N ALA A 6 10.95 4.53 -5.39
CA ALA A 6 11.31 4.67 -3.99
C ALA A 6 11.21 6.12 -3.53
N ILE A 7 10.91 6.30 -2.26
CA ILE A 7 10.94 7.60 -1.60
C ILE A 7 12.27 7.71 -0.83
N PHE A 8 13.00 8.78 -1.08
CA PHE A 8 14.18 9.13 -0.30
C PHE A 8 13.77 9.96 0.92
N SER A 9 14.20 9.53 2.11
CA SER A 9 14.04 10.27 3.36
C SER A 9 15.22 9.97 4.29
N ASP A 10 15.83 11.01 4.81
CA ASP A 10 16.88 10.97 5.83
C ASP A 10 18.04 9.99 5.55
N GLY A 11 18.48 9.92 4.28
CA GLY A 11 19.58 9.06 3.85
C GLY A 11 19.17 7.64 3.45
N TYR A 12 17.88 7.31 3.49
CA TYR A 12 17.35 5.99 3.15
C TYR A 12 16.36 6.05 2.01
N LEU A 13 16.24 4.94 1.30
CA LEU A 13 15.23 4.71 0.27
C LEU A 13 14.20 3.71 0.81
N TYR A 14 12.94 4.10 0.75
CA TYR A 14 11.81 3.25 1.13
C TYR A 14 10.99 2.92 -0.10
N GLY A 15 10.57 1.68 -0.25
CA GLY A 15 9.75 1.27 -1.39
C GLY A 15 9.36 -0.19 -1.36
N PHE A 16 8.45 -0.56 -2.25
CA PHE A 16 8.09 -1.96 -2.44
C PHE A 16 9.09 -2.63 -3.36
N ASP A 17 9.58 -3.79 -2.95
CA ASP A 17 10.49 -4.67 -3.67
C ASP A 17 9.78 -6.00 -3.96
N GLY A 18 10.33 -6.79 -4.90
CA GLY A 18 9.74 -8.04 -5.34
C GLY A 18 9.05 -7.95 -6.69
N ARG A 19 9.06 -9.07 -7.41
CA ARG A 19 8.52 -9.17 -8.76
C ARG A 19 7.06 -9.67 -8.76
N ASN A 20 6.77 -10.59 -7.86
CA ASN A 20 5.47 -11.25 -7.77
C ASN A 20 4.80 -10.95 -6.42
N GLN A 21 3.52 -11.23 -6.32
CA GLN A 21 2.79 -11.03 -5.05
C GLN A 21 3.42 -11.79 -3.88
N GLY A 22 3.93 -12.99 -4.12
CA GLY A 22 4.47 -13.85 -3.07
C GLY A 22 5.88 -13.47 -2.57
N ASP A 23 6.60 -12.63 -3.30
CA ASP A 23 7.94 -12.13 -2.93
C ASP A 23 7.96 -10.61 -2.71
N ALA A 24 6.80 -9.96 -2.80
CA ALA A 24 6.69 -8.53 -2.62
C ALA A 24 6.84 -8.16 -1.14
N SER A 25 7.69 -7.19 -0.88
CA SER A 25 8.00 -6.69 0.46
C SER A 25 8.15 -5.17 0.45
N LEU A 26 7.88 -4.55 1.58
CA LEU A 26 8.31 -3.19 1.87
C LEU A 26 9.78 -3.27 2.31
N ALA A 27 10.60 -2.37 1.82
CA ALA A 27 12.04 -2.40 2.06
C ALA A 27 12.61 -1.01 2.41
N CYS A 28 13.65 -1.02 3.25
CA CYS A 28 14.52 0.11 3.51
C CYS A 28 15.92 -0.20 2.98
N VAL A 29 16.49 0.75 2.27
CA VAL A 29 17.84 0.65 1.69
C VAL A 29 18.64 1.89 2.08
N ASP A 30 19.85 1.72 2.56
CA ASP A 30 20.80 2.83 2.74
C ASP A 30 21.17 3.41 1.38
N ALA A 31 20.83 4.69 1.17
CA ALA A 31 21.00 5.33 -0.13
C ALA A 31 22.46 5.57 -0.52
N SER A 32 23.37 5.60 0.45
CA SER A 32 24.80 5.83 0.20
C SER A 32 25.55 4.55 -0.17
N THR A 33 25.14 3.42 0.39
CA THR A 33 25.83 2.14 0.23
C THR A 33 25.07 1.15 -0.66
N GLY A 34 23.76 1.34 -0.84
CA GLY A 34 22.87 0.40 -1.50
C GLY A 34 22.54 -0.85 -0.67
N VAL A 35 22.97 -0.88 0.60
CA VAL A 35 22.70 -2.01 1.49
C VAL A 35 21.24 -2.01 1.92
N VAL A 36 20.61 -3.16 1.82
CA VAL A 36 19.25 -3.36 2.34
C VAL A 36 19.32 -3.48 3.85
N ILE A 37 18.66 -2.57 4.55
CA ILE A 37 18.61 -2.52 6.00
C ILE A 37 17.59 -3.52 6.54
N TRP A 38 16.38 -3.50 5.96
CA TRP A 38 15.33 -4.46 6.31
C TRP A 38 14.36 -4.69 5.13
N ARG A 39 13.63 -5.81 5.21
CA ARG A 39 12.47 -6.13 4.40
C ARG A 39 11.36 -6.66 5.30
N GLU A 40 10.16 -6.17 5.08
CA GLU A 40 8.95 -6.57 5.79
C GLU A 40 7.84 -6.88 4.80
N ILE A 41 7.05 -7.90 5.09
CA ILE A 41 5.83 -8.21 4.34
C ILE A 41 4.64 -7.84 5.22
N PRO A 42 4.00 -6.68 5.00
CA PRO A 42 2.82 -6.30 5.78
C PRO A 42 1.69 -7.28 5.51
N GLU A 43 1.34 -8.07 6.52
CA GLU A 43 0.25 -9.05 6.45
C GLU A 43 -0.65 -8.93 7.68
N TRP A 44 -1.94 -9.20 7.50
CA TRP A 44 -2.94 -9.21 8.57
C TRP A 44 -4.09 -10.15 8.25
N VAL A 45 -4.92 -10.41 9.25
CA VAL A 45 -6.17 -11.16 9.06
C VAL A 45 -7.29 -10.16 8.77
N GLU A 46 -7.94 -10.32 7.64
CA GLU A 46 -9.13 -9.58 7.24
C GLU A 46 -10.38 -10.43 7.42
N MET A 47 -11.44 -9.81 7.97
CA MET A 47 -12.76 -10.40 8.09
C MET A 47 -13.72 -9.62 7.21
N PHE A 48 -14.38 -10.29 6.28
CA PHE A 48 -15.36 -9.67 5.41
C PHE A 48 -16.54 -10.58 5.15
N GLU A 49 -17.66 -10.01 4.73
CA GLU A 49 -18.87 -10.75 4.40
C GLU A 49 -19.04 -10.83 2.88
N LEU A 50 -19.27 -12.04 2.38
CA LEU A 50 -19.57 -12.28 0.98
C LEU A 50 -20.76 -13.25 0.89
N ASN A 51 -21.83 -12.85 0.20
CA ASN A 51 -23.05 -13.64 0.03
C ASN A 51 -23.63 -14.16 1.37
N GLY A 52 -23.61 -13.34 2.42
CA GLY A 52 -24.11 -13.69 3.74
C GLY A 52 -23.17 -14.60 4.56
N GLN A 53 -21.99 -14.92 4.04
CA GLN A 53 -20.98 -15.73 4.76
C GLN A 53 -19.84 -14.84 5.25
N LYS A 54 -19.49 -14.99 6.52
CA LYS A 54 -18.29 -14.37 7.09
C LYS A 54 -17.06 -15.18 6.69
N LEU A 55 -16.14 -14.52 6.02
CA LEU A 55 -14.89 -15.11 5.55
C LEU A 55 -13.72 -14.50 6.30
N ARG A 56 -12.75 -15.34 6.63
CA ARG A 56 -11.48 -14.96 7.24
C ARG A 56 -10.35 -15.25 6.25
N ARG A 57 -9.57 -14.23 5.91
CA ARG A 57 -8.43 -14.37 4.99
C ARG A 57 -7.21 -13.65 5.52
N THR A 58 -6.03 -14.22 5.28
CA THR A 58 -4.79 -13.47 5.39
C THR A 58 -4.68 -12.59 4.16
N MET A 59 -4.53 -11.31 4.39
CA MET A 59 -4.35 -10.27 3.39
C MET A 59 -3.00 -9.60 3.61
N GLY A 60 -2.53 -8.90 2.63
CA GLY A 60 -1.29 -8.15 2.71
C GLY A 60 -1.27 -7.02 1.68
N THR A 61 -0.23 -6.22 1.70
CA THR A 61 -0.04 -5.18 0.68
C THR A 61 0.28 -5.78 -0.68
N ALA A 62 0.91 -6.96 -0.72
CA ALA A 62 1.57 -7.48 -1.90
C ALA A 62 2.51 -6.39 -2.49
N ARG A 63 2.50 -6.18 -3.80
CA ARG A 63 3.13 -4.98 -4.38
C ARG A 63 2.30 -3.76 -3.98
N GLY A 64 2.90 -2.60 -3.97
CA GLY A 64 2.20 -1.38 -3.60
C GLY A 64 2.94 -0.14 -4.04
N SER A 65 2.40 1.02 -3.75
CA SER A 65 3.02 2.32 -3.97
C SER A 65 3.04 3.14 -2.69
N LEU A 66 4.06 3.97 -2.53
CA LEU A 66 4.23 4.85 -1.38
C LEU A 66 4.02 6.31 -1.78
N LEU A 67 3.45 7.07 -0.84
CA LEU A 67 3.36 8.52 -0.89
C LEU A 67 3.79 9.07 0.47
N ALA A 68 4.78 9.97 0.51
CA ALA A 68 5.17 10.65 1.74
C ALA A 68 4.20 11.80 2.03
N VAL A 69 3.73 11.89 3.27
CA VAL A 69 2.74 12.89 3.72
C VAL A 69 3.03 13.25 5.17
N ASP A 70 3.36 14.51 5.43
CA ASP A 70 3.50 15.08 6.78
C ASP A 70 4.37 14.25 7.73
N GLY A 71 5.51 13.75 7.25
CA GLY A 71 6.44 12.94 8.04
C GLY A 71 6.06 11.46 8.18
N HIS A 72 4.96 11.05 7.60
CA HIS A 72 4.47 9.67 7.53
C HIS A 72 4.41 9.18 6.08
N PHE A 73 3.91 7.96 5.88
CA PHE A 73 3.72 7.39 4.55
C PHE A 73 2.32 6.81 4.39
N LEU A 74 1.72 7.05 3.23
CA LEU A 74 0.57 6.29 2.73
C LEU A 74 1.09 5.18 1.83
N ALA A 75 0.78 3.94 2.16
CA ALA A 75 1.08 2.77 1.35
C ALA A 75 -0.21 2.22 0.75
N LEU A 76 -0.37 2.33 -0.57
CA LEU A 76 -1.48 1.69 -1.28
C LEU A 76 -1.02 0.33 -1.79
N GLY A 77 -1.52 -0.72 -1.17
CA GLY A 77 -1.28 -2.09 -1.58
C GLY A 77 -2.05 -2.47 -2.84
N GLU A 78 -1.54 -3.44 -3.57
CA GLU A 78 -2.06 -3.90 -4.86
C GLU A 78 -3.51 -4.39 -4.80
N LEU A 79 -3.93 -4.94 -3.66
CA LEU A 79 -5.30 -5.42 -3.43
C LEU A 79 -6.26 -4.32 -2.97
N GLY A 80 -5.79 -3.06 -2.91
CA GLY A 80 -6.59 -1.88 -2.63
C GLY A 80 -6.70 -1.47 -1.17
N HIS A 81 -5.87 -2.04 -0.29
CA HIS A 81 -5.71 -1.58 1.09
C HIS A 81 -4.79 -0.36 1.13
N LEU A 82 -5.21 0.66 1.84
CA LEU A 82 -4.40 1.81 2.18
C LEU A 82 -3.95 1.70 3.63
N LEU A 83 -2.64 1.80 3.85
CA LEU A 83 -2.02 1.81 5.16
C LEU A 83 -1.45 3.20 5.44
N TRP A 84 -1.65 3.70 6.65
CA TRP A 84 -0.96 4.84 7.23
C TRP A 84 0.15 4.30 8.11
N ILE A 85 1.41 4.59 7.77
CA ILE A 85 2.58 3.91 8.35
C ILE A 85 3.72 4.90 8.64
N ASP A 86 4.53 4.54 9.63
CA ASP A 86 5.87 5.10 9.84
C ASP A 86 6.92 4.18 9.24
N LEU A 87 7.91 4.76 8.57
CA LEU A 87 9.08 4.08 8.05
C LEU A 87 10.34 4.71 8.61
N THR A 88 11.17 3.89 9.23
CA THR A 88 12.46 4.28 9.78
C THR A 88 13.52 3.23 9.44
N PRO A 89 14.82 3.50 9.63
CA PRO A 89 15.84 2.46 9.49
C PRO A 89 15.67 1.29 10.47
N ASP A 90 14.96 1.49 11.58
CA ASP A 90 14.72 0.45 12.59
C ASP A 90 13.54 -0.48 12.23
N GLY A 91 12.76 -0.12 11.21
CA GLY A 91 11.61 -0.92 10.76
C GLY A 91 10.42 -0.09 10.29
N TYR A 92 9.30 -0.78 10.05
CA TYR A 92 8.02 -0.16 9.75
C TYR A 92 7.04 -0.31 10.91
N LYS A 93 6.15 0.65 11.07
CA LYS A 93 5.07 0.62 12.04
C LYS A 93 3.76 1.01 11.37
N GLU A 94 2.77 0.14 11.45
CA GLU A 94 1.41 0.46 11.02
C GLU A 94 0.71 1.33 12.08
N ILE A 95 0.13 2.44 11.65
CA ILE A 95 -0.69 3.33 12.48
C ILE A 95 -2.17 2.99 12.29
N SER A 96 -2.58 2.87 11.03
CA SER A 96 -3.95 2.48 10.68
C SER A 96 -4.01 1.93 9.25
N ARG A 97 -5.10 1.26 8.92
CA ARG A 97 -5.40 0.83 7.55
C ARG A 97 -6.88 0.86 7.23
N ALA A 98 -7.18 0.93 5.95
CA ALA A 98 -8.53 0.82 5.41
C ALA A 98 -8.52 0.06 4.07
N TRP A 99 -9.51 -0.77 3.82
CA TRP A 99 -9.72 -1.38 2.51
C TRP A 99 -10.56 -0.46 1.65
N LEU A 100 -9.92 0.31 0.78
CA LEU A 100 -10.58 1.36 -0.02
C LEU A 100 -11.31 0.81 -1.22
N VAL A 101 -10.70 -0.16 -1.89
CA VAL A 101 -11.22 -0.76 -3.13
C VAL A 101 -10.91 -2.25 -3.16
N GLU A 102 -11.81 -3.00 -3.77
CA GLU A 102 -11.54 -4.40 -4.11
C GLU A 102 -10.82 -4.44 -5.45
N ALA A 103 -9.53 -4.66 -5.47
CA ALA A 103 -8.76 -4.75 -6.70
C ALA A 103 -8.00 -6.07 -6.79
N ARG A 104 -7.78 -6.54 -8.01
CA ARG A 104 -6.77 -7.58 -8.28
C ARG A 104 -5.38 -6.98 -8.27
N GLU A 105 -5.29 -5.81 -8.86
CA GLU A 105 -4.07 -5.09 -9.10
C GLU A 105 -4.40 -3.60 -9.09
N SER A 106 -3.80 -2.86 -8.18
CA SER A 106 -3.87 -1.41 -8.14
C SER A 106 -2.44 -0.87 -8.26
N TRP A 107 -2.06 -0.41 -9.44
CA TRP A 107 -0.69 0.00 -9.74
C TRP A 107 -0.54 1.50 -9.91
N THR A 108 -1.66 2.21 -9.95
CA THR A 108 -1.65 3.67 -10.07
C THR A 108 -1.30 4.28 -8.73
N LEU A 109 -0.27 5.13 -8.71
CA LEU A 109 0.10 5.90 -7.53
C LEU A 109 -1.11 6.74 -7.06
N PRO A 110 -1.48 6.70 -5.78
CA PRO A 110 -2.49 7.60 -5.24
C PRO A 110 -2.01 9.04 -5.30
N VAL A 111 -2.94 9.97 -5.41
CA VAL A 111 -2.65 11.40 -5.41
C VAL A 111 -3.36 12.05 -4.23
N LEU A 112 -2.60 12.78 -3.42
CA LEU A 112 -3.14 13.60 -2.34
C LEU A 112 -3.00 15.08 -2.72
N SER A 113 -4.13 15.78 -2.76
CA SER A 113 -4.15 17.22 -3.04
C SER A 113 -5.19 17.92 -2.19
N ARG A 114 -4.76 18.92 -1.41
CA ARG A 114 -5.65 19.75 -0.57
C ARG A 114 -6.58 18.93 0.33
N GLY A 115 -6.05 17.84 0.92
CA GLY A 115 -6.80 16.95 1.79
C GLY A 115 -7.75 15.97 1.05
N LEU A 116 -7.71 15.93 -0.27
CA LEU A 116 -8.45 14.98 -1.09
C LEU A 116 -7.50 13.90 -1.60
N LEU A 117 -7.82 12.64 -1.30
CA LEU A 117 -7.10 11.46 -1.76
C LEU A 117 -7.79 10.84 -2.96
N TYR A 118 -7.09 10.76 -4.08
CA TYR A 118 -7.56 10.15 -5.32
C TYR A 118 -6.92 8.78 -5.49
N VAL A 119 -7.75 7.76 -5.69
CA VAL A 119 -7.34 6.36 -5.87
C VAL A 119 -8.00 5.80 -7.10
N VAL A 120 -7.24 5.13 -7.94
CA VAL A 120 -7.76 4.46 -9.14
C VAL A 120 -7.90 2.97 -8.87
N GLN A 121 -9.12 2.46 -9.02
CA GLN A 121 -9.40 1.05 -9.19
C GLN A 121 -9.32 0.72 -10.68
N ASN A 122 -8.19 0.21 -11.15
CA ASN A 122 -7.94 -0.04 -12.57
C ASN A 122 -8.47 -1.38 -13.08
N THR A 123 -8.84 -2.29 -12.19
CA THR A 123 -9.44 -3.58 -12.54
C THR A 123 -10.82 -3.77 -11.91
N ARG A 124 -11.58 -4.72 -12.43
CA ARG A 124 -12.87 -5.10 -11.84
C ARG A 124 -12.67 -5.69 -10.44
N GLY A 125 -13.50 -5.30 -9.50
CA GLY A 125 -13.49 -5.81 -8.12
C GLY A 125 -13.65 -7.32 -8.05
N LEU A 126 -12.87 -7.94 -7.16
CA LEU A 126 -12.80 -9.40 -7.03
C LEU A 126 -14.07 -10.02 -6.44
N LEU A 127 -14.64 -9.37 -5.44
CA LEU A 127 -15.74 -9.93 -4.64
C LEU A 127 -17.11 -9.52 -5.18
N ARG A 128 -17.25 -8.24 -5.52
CA ARG A 128 -18.54 -7.64 -5.93
C ARG A 128 -18.61 -7.28 -7.41
N GLY A 129 -17.53 -7.51 -8.16
CA GLY A 129 -17.45 -7.22 -9.58
C GLY A 129 -17.61 -5.73 -9.92
N THR A 130 -17.33 -4.83 -9.00
CA THR A 130 -17.38 -3.38 -9.22
C THR A 130 -16.51 -2.97 -10.40
N PRO A 131 -16.99 -2.13 -11.33
CA PRO A 131 -16.20 -1.74 -12.50
C PRO A 131 -14.99 -0.87 -12.10
N PRO A 132 -13.99 -0.74 -12.99
CA PRO A 132 -12.92 0.23 -12.83
C PRO A 132 -13.45 1.64 -12.61
N ARG A 133 -12.83 2.40 -11.71
CA ARG A 133 -13.29 3.74 -11.33
C ARG A 133 -12.18 4.59 -10.71
N LEU A 134 -12.34 5.90 -10.77
CA LEU A 134 -11.61 6.86 -9.97
C LEU A 134 -12.44 7.17 -8.71
N LEU A 135 -11.80 7.10 -7.56
CA LEU A 135 -12.40 7.40 -6.25
C LEU A 135 -11.71 8.64 -5.68
N CYS A 136 -12.48 9.46 -5.00
CA CYS A 136 -11.99 10.60 -4.25
C CYS A 136 -12.47 10.49 -2.80
N TYR A 137 -11.55 10.47 -1.87
CA TYR A 137 -11.82 10.46 -0.43
C TYR A 137 -11.49 11.82 0.15
N ASP A 138 -12.40 12.40 0.91
CA ASP A 138 -12.17 13.64 1.65
C ASP A 138 -11.53 13.28 3.01
N LEU A 139 -10.29 13.68 3.22
CA LEU A 139 -9.53 13.45 4.46
C LEU A 139 -9.50 14.71 5.35
N ARG A 140 -10.23 15.75 4.98
CA ARG A 140 -10.29 16.98 5.77
C ARG A 140 -11.25 16.76 6.95
N THR A 141 -10.79 17.04 8.14
CA THR A 141 -11.58 17.02 9.38
C THR A 141 -12.17 18.40 9.68
#